data_7ac3b46f28148af6e4ad3d1b98730bff
#
_entry.id   7ac3b46f28148af6e4ad3d1b98730bff
#
_cell.length_a   1.000
_cell.length_b   1.000
_cell.length_c   1.000
_cell.angle_alpha   90.00
_cell.angle_beta   90.00
_cell.angle_gamma   90.00
#
_symmetry.space_group_name_H-M   'P 1'
#
loop_
_entity.id
_entity.type
_entity.pdbx_description
1 polymer ?
#
loop_
_entity_poly.entity_id
_entity_poly.type
_entity_poly.pdbx_seq_one_letter_code
_entity_poly.pdbx_strand_id
1 'polypeptide(L)'
;MWKTLLCIGAGSFVGGMARYGLTRWVSAGNFTHLPLGTMVVNVAGCLFIGLLYGWFERADVLSPEWRLFLTVGFCGGFTTFSTFVHENYILILSDKFWSFAAYAVLSFALGLLAVWFGHFLVRVF
;
A
#
# COMPACT_ATOMS: atom_id res chain seq x y z
N MET A 1 25.92 -4.05 3.65
CA MET A 1 24.73 -4.94 3.80
C MET A 1 23.95 -4.68 5.08
N TRP A 2 24.60 -4.65 6.26
CA TRP A 2 23.90 -4.43 7.54
C TRP A 2 23.16 -3.08 7.61
N LYS A 3 23.74 -2.01 7.11
CA LYS A 3 23.06 -0.68 7.05
C LYS A 3 21.79 -0.74 6.21
N THR A 4 21.86 -1.41 5.07
CA THR A 4 20.71 -1.60 4.17
C THR A 4 19.58 -2.35 4.87
N LEU A 5 19.90 -3.47 5.54
CA LEU A 5 18.92 -4.27 6.27
C LEU A 5 18.29 -3.49 7.43
N LEU A 6 19.08 -2.72 8.15
CA LEU A 6 18.58 -1.87 9.23
C LEU A 6 17.66 -0.76 8.72
N CYS A 7 18.00 -0.13 7.60
CA CYS A 7 17.14 0.89 6.97
C CYS A 7 15.80 0.29 6.52
N ILE A 8 15.83 -0.86 5.85
CA ILE A 8 14.62 -1.56 5.43
C ILE A 8 13.79 -1.98 6.65
N GLY A 9 14.44 -2.55 7.66
CA GLY A 9 13.77 -2.97 8.90
C GLY A 9 13.09 -1.81 9.63
N ALA A 10 13.78 -0.68 9.76
CA ALA A 10 13.23 0.53 10.38
C ALA A 10 12.03 1.07 9.60
N GLY A 11 12.14 1.12 8.26
CA GLY A 11 11.04 1.53 7.39
C GLY A 11 9.83 0.59 7.51
N SER A 12 10.08 -0.72 7.52
CA SER A 12 9.02 -1.74 7.69
C SER A 12 8.33 -1.64 9.04
N PHE A 13 9.09 -1.36 10.10
CA PHE A 13 8.54 -1.14 11.44
C PHE A 13 7.56 0.03 11.43
N VAL A 14 7.96 1.19 10.91
CA VAL A 14 7.08 2.37 10.83
C VAL A 14 5.90 2.10 9.90
N GLY A 15 6.15 1.50 8.73
CA GLY A 15 5.11 1.17 7.76
C GLY A 15 4.07 0.20 8.31
N GLY A 16 4.50 -0.83 9.01
CA GLY A 16 3.60 -1.81 9.64
C GLY A 16 2.72 -1.19 10.73
N MET A 17 3.28 -0.31 11.56
CA MET A 17 2.51 0.44 12.57
C MET A 17 1.50 1.37 11.93
N ALA A 18 1.90 2.13 10.91
CA ALA A 18 1.02 3.02 10.17
C ALA A 18 -0.12 2.25 9.49
N ARG A 19 0.18 1.10 8.90
CA ARG A 19 -0.83 0.19 8.33
C ARG A 19 -1.86 -0.23 9.36
N TYR A 20 -1.41 -0.71 10.50
CA TYR A 20 -2.31 -1.15 11.57
C TYR A 20 -3.23 -0.02 12.02
N GLY A 21 -2.66 1.16 12.28
CA GLY A 21 -3.42 2.34 12.71
C GLY A 21 -4.46 2.77 11.70
N LEU A 22 -4.07 2.90 10.42
CA LEU A 22 -4.97 3.30 9.35
C LEU A 22 -6.07 2.26 9.11
N THR A 23 -5.72 0.98 9.09
CA THR A 23 -6.70 -0.12 8.96
C THR A 23 -7.73 -0.07 10.08
N ARG A 24 -7.29 0.12 11.32
CA ARG A 24 -8.20 0.24 12.47
C ARG A 24 -9.12 1.44 12.35
N TRP A 25 -8.57 2.57 11.96
CA TRP A 25 -9.36 3.80 11.81
C TRP A 25 -10.43 3.67 10.72
N VAL A 26 -10.06 3.16 9.55
CA VAL A 26 -11.00 2.96 8.44
C VAL A 26 -12.07 1.92 8.81
N SER A 27 -11.66 0.82 9.44
CA SER A 27 -12.57 -0.26 9.83
C SER A 27 -13.60 0.19 10.87
N ALA A 28 -13.24 1.13 11.75
CA ALA A 28 -14.17 1.68 12.75
C ALA A 28 -15.34 2.43 12.11
N GLY A 29 -15.14 3.06 10.95
CA GLY A 29 -16.18 3.75 10.19
C GLY A 29 -16.80 2.94 9.05
N ASN A 30 -16.42 1.67 8.93
CA ASN A 30 -16.87 0.83 7.82
C ASN A 30 -18.21 0.15 8.12
N PHE A 31 -19.23 0.49 7.34
CA PHE A 31 -20.57 -0.11 7.42
C PHE A 31 -20.82 -1.11 6.28
N THR A 32 -19.83 -1.42 5.46
CA THR A 32 -19.94 -2.35 4.35
C THR A 32 -19.38 -3.74 4.73
N HIS A 33 -19.70 -4.75 3.92
CA HIS A 33 -19.14 -6.09 4.08
C HIS A 33 -17.75 -6.25 3.44
N LEU A 34 -17.26 -5.21 2.78
CA LEU A 34 -15.94 -5.23 2.14
C LEU A 34 -14.85 -4.85 3.15
N PRO A 35 -13.65 -5.44 3.06
CA PRO A 35 -12.53 -5.10 3.93
C PRO A 35 -11.87 -3.79 3.47
N LEU A 36 -12.54 -2.67 3.70
CA LEU A 36 -12.12 -1.35 3.24
C LEU A 36 -10.80 -0.90 3.87
N GLY A 37 -10.50 -1.33 5.09
CA GLY A 37 -9.25 -0.98 5.76
C GLY A 37 -8.03 -1.41 4.95
N THR A 38 -7.99 -2.67 4.52
CA THR A 38 -6.92 -3.22 3.69
C THR A 38 -6.88 -2.54 2.31
N MET A 39 -8.05 -2.32 1.71
CA MET A 39 -8.13 -1.65 0.40
C MET A 39 -7.56 -0.24 0.46
N VAL A 40 -7.97 0.57 1.43
CA VAL A 40 -7.47 1.94 1.61
C VAL A 40 -5.97 1.97 1.84
N VAL A 41 -5.46 1.10 2.69
CA VAL A 41 -4.02 0.98 2.98
C VAL A 41 -3.24 0.64 1.71
N ASN A 42 -3.69 -0.36 0.95
CA ASN A 42 -2.99 -0.78 -0.25
C ASN A 42 -3.05 0.30 -1.35
N VAL A 43 -4.20 0.96 -1.54
CA VAL A 43 -4.35 2.05 -2.52
C VAL A 43 -3.51 3.27 -2.11
N ALA A 44 -3.52 3.64 -0.83
CA ALA A 44 -2.69 4.73 -0.32
C ALA A 44 -1.19 4.43 -0.49
N GLY A 45 -0.78 3.19 -0.22
CA GLY A 45 0.59 2.74 -0.46
C GLY A 45 0.97 2.78 -1.94
N CYS A 46 0.05 2.42 -2.83
CA CYS A 46 0.24 2.53 -4.29
C CYS A 46 0.42 3.98 -4.74
N LEU A 47 -0.38 4.89 -4.19
CA LEU A 47 -0.23 6.33 -4.45
C LEU A 47 1.15 6.81 -4.00
N PHE A 48 1.53 6.46 -2.79
CA PHE A 48 2.80 6.87 -2.19
C PHE A 48 4.00 6.32 -2.99
N ILE A 49 3.96 5.04 -3.38
CA ILE A 49 5.04 4.45 -4.21
C ILE A 49 5.13 5.14 -5.58
N GLY A 50 4.00 5.50 -6.19
CA GLY A 50 3.96 6.25 -7.44
C GLY A 50 4.61 7.63 -7.30
N LEU A 51 4.30 8.35 -6.22
CA LEU A 51 4.93 9.64 -5.90
C LEU A 51 6.45 9.49 -5.72
N LEU A 52 6.89 8.49 -4.97
CA LEU A 52 8.32 8.25 -4.70
C LEU A 52 9.11 7.95 -5.98
N TYR A 53 8.64 7.01 -6.78
CA TYR A 53 9.33 6.66 -8.04
C TYR A 53 9.30 7.79 -9.06
N GLY A 54 8.19 8.52 -9.14
CA GLY A 54 8.11 9.72 -9.96
C GLY A 54 9.14 10.78 -9.53
N TRP A 55 9.32 10.93 -8.22
CA TRP A 55 10.31 11.86 -7.68
C TRP A 55 11.75 11.39 -7.91
N PHE A 56 12.02 10.10 -7.74
CA PHE A 56 13.35 9.52 -7.96
C PHE A 56 13.81 9.64 -9.43
N GLU A 57 12.88 9.53 -10.37
CA GLU A 57 13.17 9.74 -11.80
C GLU A 57 13.52 11.20 -12.12
N ARG A 58 12.97 12.12 -11.35
CA ARG A 58 13.10 13.57 -11.62
C ARG A 58 14.33 14.18 -10.97
N ALA A 59 14.71 13.71 -9.80
CA ALA A 59 15.81 14.29 -9.03
C ALA A 59 16.56 13.20 -8.26
N ASP A 60 17.87 13.21 -8.36
CA ASP A 60 18.74 12.30 -7.60
C ASP A 60 19.05 12.90 -6.23
N VAL A 61 18.00 13.17 -5.45
CA VAL A 61 18.06 13.93 -4.19
C VAL A 61 18.32 13.04 -2.97
N LEU A 62 17.90 11.76 -3.03
CA LEU A 62 17.99 10.86 -1.87
C LEU A 62 19.08 9.80 -2.07
N SER A 63 19.79 9.51 -0.96
CA SER A 63 20.74 8.40 -0.94
C SER A 63 20.04 7.05 -1.19
N PRO A 64 20.78 6.02 -1.68
CA PRO A 64 20.21 4.68 -1.87
C PRO A 64 19.54 4.12 -0.62
N GLU A 65 20.09 4.38 0.56
CA GLU A 65 19.55 3.92 1.84
C GLU A 65 18.18 4.54 2.13
N TRP A 66 17.99 5.83 1.90
CA TRP A 66 16.71 6.51 2.06
C TRP A 66 15.66 6.02 1.07
N ARG A 67 16.07 5.74 -0.17
CA ARG A 67 15.18 5.14 -1.17
C ARG A 67 14.68 3.78 -0.71
N LEU A 68 15.59 2.93 -0.22
CA LEU A 68 15.23 1.61 0.31
C LEU A 68 14.37 1.69 1.57
N PHE A 69 14.67 2.63 2.47
CA PHE A 69 13.84 2.88 3.66
C PHE A 69 12.39 3.19 3.26
N LEU A 70 12.19 4.09 2.29
CA LEU A 70 10.85 4.54 1.89
C LEU A 70 10.11 3.50 1.05
N THR A 71 10.79 2.88 0.07
CA THR A 71 10.12 1.96 -0.86
C THR A 71 9.99 0.55 -0.29
N VAL A 72 11.10 -0.15 -0.11
CA VAL A 72 11.10 -1.54 0.37
C VAL A 72 10.68 -1.61 1.84
N GLY A 73 11.18 -0.69 2.66
CA GLY A 73 10.86 -0.64 4.08
C GLY A 73 9.44 -0.13 4.32
N PHE A 74 9.24 1.16 4.24
CA PHE A 74 7.95 1.77 4.62
C PHE A 74 6.80 1.28 3.75
N CYS A 75 6.86 1.42 2.43
CA CYS A 75 5.78 0.97 1.54
C CYS A 75 5.56 -0.53 1.64
N GLY A 76 6.65 -1.33 1.71
CA GLY A 76 6.55 -2.79 1.86
C GLY A 76 5.90 -3.22 3.17
N GLY A 77 6.18 -2.52 4.27
CA GLY A 77 5.54 -2.76 5.56
C GLY A 77 4.12 -2.20 5.65
N PHE A 78 3.85 -1.10 4.96
CA PHE A 78 2.55 -0.43 4.97
C PHE A 78 1.50 -1.17 4.14
N THR A 79 1.87 -1.72 2.98
CA THR A 79 0.96 -2.49 2.11
C THR A 79 0.96 -3.97 2.49
N THR A 80 -0.08 -4.71 2.08
CA THR A 80 -0.15 -6.14 2.40
C THR A 80 -0.92 -6.93 1.33
N PHE A 81 -0.23 -7.86 0.71
CA PHE A 81 -0.83 -8.81 -0.22
C PHE A 81 -1.43 -10.02 0.51
N SER A 82 -0.75 -10.52 1.53
CA SER A 82 -1.20 -11.72 2.27
C SER A 82 -2.55 -11.51 2.96
N THR A 83 -2.74 -10.36 3.61
CA THR A 83 -4.03 -10.00 4.22
C THR A 83 -5.12 -9.86 3.16
N PHE A 84 -4.80 -9.22 2.04
CA PHE A 84 -5.71 -9.08 0.90
C PHE A 84 -6.18 -10.44 0.37
N VAL A 85 -5.26 -11.37 0.15
CA VAL A 85 -5.60 -12.72 -0.32
C VAL A 85 -6.43 -13.48 0.71
N HIS A 86 -6.07 -13.41 1.99
CA HIS A 86 -6.81 -14.05 3.07
C HIS A 86 -8.25 -13.52 3.16
N GLU A 87 -8.45 -12.22 3.07
CA GLU A 87 -9.78 -11.61 3.09
C GLU A 87 -10.63 -12.05 1.90
N ASN A 88 -10.03 -12.14 0.70
CA ASN A 88 -10.71 -12.70 -0.48
C ASN A 88 -11.09 -14.17 -0.28
N TYR A 89 -10.21 -14.96 0.33
CA TYR A 89 -10.50 -16.34 0.66
C TYR A 89 -11.70 -16.47 1.60
N ILE A 90 -11.79 -15.63 2.63
CA ILE A 90 -12.94 -15.61 3.54
C ILE A 90 -14.24 -15.23 2.79
N LEU A 91 -14.19 -14.27 1.87
CA LEU A 91 -15.34 -13.89 1.06
C LEU A 91 -15.83 -15.06 0.20
N ILE A 92 -14.91 -15.82 -0.39
CA ILE A 92 -15.25 -17.04 -1.17
C ILE A 92 -15.89 -18.10 -0.28
N LEU A 93 -15.31 -18.39 0.90
CA LEU A 93 -15.85 -19.36 1.84
C LEU A 93 -17.25 -18.98 2.36
N SER A 94 -17.55 -17.69 2.41
CA SER A 94 -18.83 -17.16 2.88
C SER A 94 -19.86 -17.05 1.76
N ASP A 95 -19.60 -17.62 0.60
CA ASP A 95 -20.44 -17.57 -0.60
C ASP A 95 -20.75 -16.15 -1.09
N LYS A 96 -19.85 -15.20 -0.77
CA LYS A 96 -19.96 -13.79 -1.22
C LYS A 96 -19.12 -13.55 -2.46
N PHE A 97 -19.46 -14.27 -3.55
CA PHE A 97 -18.68 -14.23 -4.78
C PHE A 97 -18.60 -12.82 -5.40
N TRP A 98 -19.72 -12.09 -5.43
CA TRP A 98 -19.73 -10.73 -5.98
C TRP A 98 -18.92 -9.74 -5.14
N SER A 99 -18.96 -9.87 -3.83
CA SER A 99 -18.10 -9.08 -2.93
C SER A 99 -16.63 -9.41 -3.15
N PHE A 100 -16.29 -10.68 -3.30
CA PHE A 100 -14.93 -11.12 -3.66
C PHE A 100 -14.50 -10.48 -5.01
N ALA A 101 -15.30 -10.62 -6.05
CA ALA A 101 -14.97 -10.08 -7.37
C ALA A 101 -14.81 -8.55 -7.34
N ALA A 102 -15.74 -7.85 -6.70
CA ALA A 102 -15.66 -6.40 -6.54
C ALA A 102 -14.43 -5.96 -5.76
N TYR A 103 -14.15 -6.60 -4.63
CA TYR A 103 -12.98 -6.28 -3.79
C TYR A 103 -11.67 -6.51 -4.53
N ALA A 104 -11.52 -7.66 -5.19
CA ALA A 104 -10.31 -8.01 -5.93
C ALA A 104 -10.08 -7.05 -7.11
N VAL A 105 -11.10 -6.82 -7.93
CA VAL A 105 -10.99 -5.96 -9.13
C VAL A 105 -10.80 -4.50 -8.74
N LEU A 106 -11.57 -3.98 -7.81
CA LEU A 106 -11.45 -2.59 -7.37
C LEU A 106 -10.09 -2.32 -6.69
N SER A 107 -9.62 -3.24 -5.86
CA SER A 107 -8.30 -3.10 -5.22
C SER A 107 -7.19 -2.99 -6.25
N PHE A 108 -7.18 -3.88 -7.25
CA PHE A 108 -6.17 -3.85 -8.30
C PHE A 108 -6.30 -2.60 -9.18
N ALA A 109 -7.51 -2.29 -9.66
CA ALA A 109 -7.74 -1.15 -10.54
C ALA A 109 -7.41 0.19 -9.85
N LEU A 110 -7.88 0.38 -8.62
CA LEU A 110 -7.60 1.59 -7.85
C LEU A 110 -6.12 1.70 -7.49
N GLY A 111 -5.48 0.58 -7.16
CA GLY A 111 -4.03 0.54 -6.91
C GLY A 111 -3.22 0.97 -8.12
N LEU A 112 -3.54 0.42 -9.30
CA LEU A 112 -2.86 0.78 -10.55
C LEU A 112 -3.08 2.25 -10.91
N LEU A 113 -4.31 2.75 -10.79
CA LEU A 113 -4.63 4.16 -10.99
C LEU A 113 -3.90 5.06 -9.99
N ALA A 114 -3.78 4.64 -8.74
CA ALA A 114 -3.07 5.39 -7.71
C ALA A 114 -1.57 5.51 -8.01
N VAL A 115 -0.93 4.43 -8.46
CA VAL A 115 0.48 4.47 -8.90
C VAL A 115 0.64 5.45 -10.08
N TRP A 116 -0.20 5.31 -11.09
CA TRP A 116 -0.18 6.19 -12.26
C TRP A 116 -0.38 7.66 -11.86
N PHE A 117 -1.37 7.92 -11.02
CA PHE A 117 -1.69 9.27 -10.56
C PHE A 117 -0.55 9.88 -9.73
N GLY A 118 0.08 9.09 -8.86
CA GLY A 118 1.25 9.53 -8.10
C GLY A 118 2.41 9.95 -9.01
N HIS A 119 2.73 9.14 -10.02
CA HIS A 119 3.70 9.50 -11.05
C HIS A 119 3.32 10.77 -11.80
N PHE A 120 2.06 10.85 -12.21
CA PHE A 120 1.54 12.02 -12.96
C PHE A 120 1.68 13.31 -12.14
N LEU A 121 1.31 13.29 -10.86
CA LEU A 121 1.40 14.48 -10.00
C LEU A 121 2.82 15.04 -9.94
N VAL A 122 3.82 14.17 -9.80
CA VAL A 122 5.22 14.61 -9.73
C VAL A 122 5.72 15.13 -11.07
N ARG A 123 5.21 14.62 -12.19
CA ARG A 123 5.58 15.12 -13.50
C ARG A 123 5.04 16.52 -13.80
N VAL A 124 3.85 16.81 -13.29
CA VAL A 124 3.15 18.08 -13.56
C VAL A 124 3.63 19.19 -12.61
N PHE A 125 3.93 18.86 -11.38
CA PHE A 125 4.38 19.80 -10.34
C PHE A 125 5.84 19.58 -9.97
#